data_7e575f5e294f7d39123dc7c841c41635
#
_entry.id   7e575f5e294f7d39123dc7c841c41635
#
_cell.length_a   1.000
_cell.length_b   1.000
_cell.length_c   1.000
_cell.angle_alpha   90.00
_cell.angle_beta   90.00
_cell.angle_gamma   90.00
#
_symmetry.space_group_name_H-M   'P 1'
#
loop_
_entity.id
_entity.type
_entity.pdbx_description
1 polymer ?
#
loop_
_entity_poly.entity_id
_entity_poly.type
_entity_poly.pdbx_seq_one_letter_code
_entity_poly.pdbx_strand_id
1 'polypeptide(L)'
;MGKAKKVNLNKLIEDKSRKRQQVFKNTEIKIHFNGHSIVNAICRQIKKESTHYIIGCCAWITNDKILSTMAANAKGVCLIVTRDKITRAKTNQMKYKKLKKLNDAKSPIQVIGVGSGYNKSLLHHKFLVGLDESKKPLWVANGSFNFTKSAVNHLENCMIIENEEVAKLFKSEFMRLFPISRPLRLK
;
A
#
# COMPACT_ATOMS: atom_id res chain seq x y z
N MET A 1 -0.30 -22.41 -21.09
CA MET A 1 -0.09 -21.29 -20.12
C MET A 1 0.23 -20.03 -20.90
N GLY A 2 -0.73 -19.12 -21.05
CA GLY A 2 -0.55 -17.88 -21.79
C GLY A 2 0.51 -16.99 -21.16
N LYS A 3 1.46 -16.48 -21.95
CA LYS A 3 2.44 -15.49 -21.53
C LYS A 3 1.70 -14.25 -21.04
N ALA A 4 1.96 -13.88 -19.79
CA ALA A 4 1.40 -12.71 -19.17
C ALA A 4 1.70 -11.45 -20.00
N LYS A 5 0.69 -10.71 -20.48
CA LYS A 5 0.88 -9.39 -21.12
C LYS A 5 1.72 -8.49 -20.21
N LYS A 6 2.84 -7.98 -20.73
CA LYS A 6 3.63 -6.95 -20.02
C LYS A 6 2.80 -5.67 -19.98
N VAL A 7 2.54 -5.17 -18.80
CA VAL A 7 1.87 -3.87 -18.62
C VAL A 7 2.89 -2.76 -18.85
N ASN A 8 2.57 -1.84 -19.76
CA ASN A 8 3.37 -0.64 -19.95
C ASN A 8 2.95 0.43 -18.93
N LEU A 9 3.72 0.56 -17.85
CA LEU A 9 3.43 1.55 -16.79
C LEU A 9 3.50 3.00 -17.29
N ASN A 10 4.26 3.29 -18.36
CA ASN A 10 4.33 4.64 -18.92
C ASN A 10 2.97 5.10 -19.44
N LYS A 11 2.20 4.20 -20.10
CA LYS A 11 0.83 4.52 -20.54
C LYS A 11 -0.11 4.85 -19.40
N LEU A 12 0.10 4.28 -18.21
CA LEU A 12 -0.68 4.59 -17.01
C LEU A 12 -0.32 5.95 -16.41
N ILE A 13 0.93 6.41 -16.59
CA ILE A 13 1.41 7.72 -16.12
C ILE A 13 0.86 8.83 -17.02
N GLU A 14 0.71 8.57 -18.32
CA GLU A 14 0.21 9.52 -19.32
C GLU A 14 -1.32 9.75 -19.28
N ASP A 15 -2.04 9.08 -18.38
CA ASP A 15 -3.48 9.25 -18.24
C ASP A 15 -3.84 10.70 -17.85
N LYS A 16 -4.28 11.48 -18.85
CA LYS A 16 -4.64 12.91 -18.73
C LYS A 16 -5.99 13.15 -18.02
N SER A 17 -6.77 12.10 -17.76
CA SER A 17 -8.06 12.20 -17.06
C SER A 17 -7.92 12.54 -15.57
N ARG A 18 -6.70 12.45 -15.00
CA ARG A 18 -6.42 12.78 -13.60
C ARG A 18 -6.59 14.25 -13.34
N LYS A 19 -7.47 14.60 -12.43
CA LYS A 19 -7.54 15.95 -11.86
C LYS A 19 -6.21 16.29 -11.20
N ARG A 20 -5.58 17.39 -11.65
CA ARG A 20 -4.25 17.79 -11.17
C ARG A 20 -4.26 18.35 -9.75
N GLN A 21 -5.39 18.93 -9.33
CA GLN A 21 -5.55 19.56 -8.01
C GLN A 21 -6.97 19.36 -7.48
N GLN A 22 -7.07 19.05 -6.19
CA GLN A 22 -8.32 19.01 -5.44
C GLN A 22 -8.08 19.67 -4.07
N VAL A 23 -9.03 20.49 -3.64
CA VAL A 23 -8.99 21.18 -2.33
C VAL A 23 -10.03 20.54 -1.43
N PHE A 24 -9.61 20.16 -0.22
CA PHE A 24 -10.45 19.55 0.80
C PHE A 24 -10.55 20.47 2.01
N LYS A 25 -11.78 20.75 2.46
CA LYS A 25 -12.05 21.57 3.65
C LYS A 25 -12.15 20.65 4.87
N ASN A 26 -11.89 21.20 6.06
CA ASN A 26 -12.05 20.53 7.37
C ASN A 26 -11.34 19.17 7.45
N THR A 27 -10.11 19.09 6.93
CA THR A 27 -9.31 17.87 6.92
C THR A 27 -8.25 17.92 8.02
N GLU A 28 -8.30 16.99 8.96
CA GLU A 28 -7.22 16.83 9.95
C GLU A 28 -6.05 16.07 9.32
N ILE A 29 -4.87 16.68 9.32
CA ILE A 29 -3.62 16.11 8.80
C ILE A 29 -2.60 16.07 9.92
N LYS A 30 -2.12 14.88 10.27
CA LYS A 30 -0.99 14.67 11.19
C LYS A 30 0.26 14.31 10.40
N ILE A 31 1.32 15.08 10.54
CA ILE A 31 2.58 14.88 9.81
C ILE A 31 3.64 14.31 10.77
N HIS A 32 4.32 13.26 10.34
CA HIS A 32 5.37 12.58 11.07
C HIS A 32 6.66 12.55 10.26
N PHE A 33 7.80 12.92 10.85
CA PHE A 33 9.12 12.95 10.21
C PHE A 33 10.10 11.90 10.77
N ASN A 34 9.78 11.29 11.90
CA ASN A 34 10.62 10.27 12.53
C ASN A 34 10.07 8.88 12.20
N GLY A 35 10.94 7.97 11.73
CA GLY A 35 10.53 6.64 11.29
C GLY A 35 9.80 5.82 12.37
N HIS A 36 10.21 5.90 13.64
CA HIS A 36 9.49 5.24 14.75
C HIS A 36 8.11 5.87 14.98
N SER A 37 8.02 7.22 14.92
CA SER A 37 6.74 7.94 15.02
C SER A 37 5.80 7.54 13.87
N ILE A 38 6.32 7.46 12.64
CA ILE A 38 5.57 7.03 11.45
C ILE A 38 4.99 5.62 11.65
N VAL A 39 5.82 4.65 12.02
CA VAL A 39 5.38 3.26 12.25
C VAL A 39 4.32 3.20 13.34
N ASN A 40 4.53 3.94 14.46
CA ASN A 40 3.57 3.97 15.55
C ASN A 40 2.23 4.62 15.14
N ALA A 41 2.26 5.70 14.35
CA ALA A 41 1.06 6.36 13.85
C ALA A 41 0.25 5.42 12.93
N ILE A 42 0.90 4.75 11.99
CA ILE A 42 0.26 3.77 11.11
C ILE A 42 -0.36 2.64 11.93
N CYS A 43 0.39 2.07 12.90
CA CYS A 43 -0.12 1.00 13.74
C CYS A 43 -1.31 1.44 14.60
N ARG A 44 -1.35 2.70 15.07
CA ARG A 44 -2.52 3.24 15.78
C ARG A 44 -3.76 3.29 14.88
N GLN A 45 -3.63 3.73 13.63
CA GLN A 45 -4.74 3.76 12.69
C GLN A 45 -5.27 2.35 12.38
N ILE A 46 -4.37 1.37 12.18
CA ILE A 46 -4.76 -0.03 11.93
C ILE A 46 -5.53 -0.61 13.13
N LYS A 47 -5.19 -0.21 14.36
CA LYS A 47 -5.83 -0.71 15.60
C LYS A 47 -7.17 -0.05 15.95
N LYS A 48 -7.60 0.99 15.23
CA LYS A 48 -8.91 1.60 15.47
C LYS A 48 -10.02 0.58 15.22
N GLU A 49 -10.97 0.48 16.11
CA GLU A 49 -12.12 -0.43 15.99
C GLU A 49 -12.90 -0.25 14.70
N SER A 50 -12.95 0.99 14.19
CA SER A 50 -13.58 1.30 12.90
C SER A 50 -12.78 0.78 11.68
N THR A 51 -11.49 0.40 11.83
CA THR A 51 -10.66 -0.07 10.73
C THR A 51 -10.74 -1.58 10.59
N HIS A 52 -11.45 -2.07 9.58
CA HIS A 52 -11.65 -3.49 9.33
C HIS A 52 -10.79 -4.04 8.21
N TYR A 53 -10.56 -3.25 7.15
CA TYR A 53 -9.76 -3.69 6.01
C TYR A 53 -8.65 -2.70 5.72
N ILE A 54 -7.53 -3.22 5.20
CA ILE A 54 -6.39 -2.41 4.77
C ILE A 54 -6.10 -2.70 3.30
N ILE A 55 -6.08 -1.66 2.49
CA ILE A 55 -5.57 -1.72 1.13
C ILE A 55 -4.41 -0.74 0.97
N GLY A 56 -3.55 -0.94 -0.03
CA GLY A 56 -2.47 0.00 -0.27
C GLY A 56 -1.62 -0.32 -1.48
N CYS A 57 -0.92 0.70 -1.94
CA CYS A 57 0.12 0.59 -2.96
C CYS A 57 1.43 1.08 -2.35
N CYS A 58 2.43 0.23 -2.30
CA CYS A 58 3.74 0.58 -1.76
C CYS A 58 4.84 -0.09 -2.57
N ALA A 59 5.89 0.65 -2.89
CA ALA A 59 7.04 0.08 -3.58
C ALA A 59 7.53 -1.15 -2.80
N TRP A 60 7.73 -1.00 -1.49
CA TRP A 60 8.16 -2.08 -0.59
C TRP A 60 7.46 -1.98 0.76
N ILE A 61 7.02 -3.12 1.28
CA ILE A 61 6.50 -3.28 2.64
C ILE A 61 7.13 -4.51 3.28
N THR A 62 8.01 -4.29 4.25
CA THR A 62 8.75 -5.36 4.95
C THR A 62 8.91 -5.09 6.44
N ASN A 63 8.27 -4.03 6.97
CA ASN A 63 8.29 -3.69 8.38
C ASN A 63 7.43 -4.69 9.17
N ASP A 64 8.06 -5.46 10.06
CA ASP A 64 7.39 -6.51 10.82
C ASP A 64 6.29 -5.99 11.73
N LYS A 65 6.50 -4.82 12.36
CA LYS A 65 5.51 -4.24 13.27
C LYS A 65 4.22 -3.87 12.52
N ILE A 66 4.34 -3.23 11.35
CA ILE A 66 3.18 -2.88 10.51
C ILE A 66 2.46 -4.15 10.05
N LEU A 67 3.19 -5.13 9.47
CA LEU A 67 2.59 -6.37 8.97
C LEU A 67 1.95 -7.21 10.08
N SER A 68 2.59 -7.30 11.25
CA SER A 68 2.03 -8.02 12.40
C SER A 68 0.81 -7.31 12.97
N THR A 69 0.80 -5.97 12.99
CA THR A 69 -0.38 -5.20 13.42
C THR A 69 -1.56 -5.43 12.47
N MET A 70 -1.33 -5.43 11.14
CA MET A 70 -2.35 -5.79 10.16
C MET A 70 -2.88 -7.22 10.41
N ALA A 71 -1.98 -8.19 10.58
CA ALA A 71 -2.35 -9.59 10.79
C ALA A 71 -3.17 -9.84 12.06
N ALA A 72 -2.99 -9.00 13.09
CA ALA A 72 -3.68 -9.13 14.36
C ALA A 72 -5.01 -8.38 14.44
N ASN A 73 -5.21 -7.32 13.63
CA ASN A 73 -6.33 -6.39 13.82
C ASN A 73 -7.25 -6.27 12.60
N ALA A 74 -6.76 -6.53 11.38
CA ALA A 74 -7.59 -6.41 10.18
C ALA A 74 -8.37 -7.69 9.90
N LYS A 75 -9.61 -7.55 9.36
CA LYS A 75 -10.40 -8.66 8.79
C LYS A 75 -9.89 -9.08 7.41
N GLY A 76 -9.25 -8.17 6.68
CA GLY A 76 -8.64 -8.46 5.38
C GLY A 76 -7.63 -7.40 4.93
N VAL A 77 -6.64 -7.85 4.15
CA VAL A 77 -5.54 -7.01 3.66
C VAL A 77 -5.29 -7.29 2.19
N CYS A 78 -5.16 -6.23 1.38
CA CYS A 78 -4.70 -6.35 0.00
C CYS A 78 -3.70 -5.23 -0.35
N LEU A 79 -2.47 -5.61 -0.63
CA LEU A 79 -1.37 -4.68 -0.91
C LEU A 79 -0.80 -4.92 -2.31
N ILE A 80 -0.63 -3.86 -3.09
CA ILE A 80 0.06 -3.91 -4.37
C ILE A 80 1.49 -3.42 -4.18
N VAL A 81 2.46 -4.26 -4.50
CA VAL A 81 3.89 -3.97 -4.32
C VAL A 81 4.68 -4.15 -5.61
N THR A 82 5.87 -3.60 -5.67
CA THR A 82 6.78 -3.80 -6.81
C THR A 82 7.28 -5.25 -6.84
N ARG A 83 7.24 -5.88 -8.02
CA ARG A 83 7.81 -7.20 -8.25
C ARG A 83 9.31 -7.10 -8.51
N ASP A 84 10.11 -7.20 -7.47
CA ASP A 84 11.57 -7.17 -7.54
C ASP A 84 12.24 -8.21 -6.64
N LYS A 85 13.57 -8.12 -6.48
CA LYS A 85 14.36 -9.02 -5.62
C LYS A 85 13.96 -8.91 -4.15
N ILE A 86 13.64 -7.69 -3.67
CA ILE A 86 13.26 -7.42 -2.27
C ILE A 86 11.94 -8.12 -1.96
N THR A 87 10.91 -7.89 -2.76
CA THR A 87 9.58 -8.50 -2.59
C THR A 87 9.63 -10.03 -2.68
N ARG A 88 10.52 -10.57 -3.53
CA ARG A 88 10.65 -12.03 -3.74
C ARG A 88 11.61 -12.71 -2.76
N ALA A 89 12.34 -11.97 -1.95
CA ALA A 89 13.24 -12.55 -0.95
C ALA A 89 12.47 -13.47 0.01
N LYS A 90 12.99 -14.67 0.28
CA LYS A 90 12.35 -15.70 1.14
C LYS A 90 11.95 -15.14 2.51
N THR A 91 12.82 -14.34 3.12
CA THR A 91 12.57 -13.68 4.41
C THR A 91 11.36 -12.76 4.39
N ASN A 92 11.16 -12.00 3.31
CA ASN A 92 10.01 -11.09 3.16
C ASN A 92 8.73 -11.86 2.82
N GLN A 93 8.81 -12.92 2.03
CA GLN A 93 7.66 -13.80 1.78
C GLN A 93 7.15 -14.46 3.07
N MET A 94 8.04 -14.84 3.99
CA MET A 94 7.65 -15.36 5.32
C MET A 94 6.85 -14.34 6.13
N LYS A 95 7.20 -13.05 6.04
CA LYS A 95 6.44 -11.97 6.68
C LYS A 95 5.04 -11.81 6.07
N TYR A 96 4.92 -11.92 4.75
CA TYR A 96 3.62 -11.85 4.06
C TYR A 96 2.70 -13.03 4.38
N LYS A 97 3.25 -14.20 4.72
CA LYS A 97 2.46 -15.37 5.15
C LYS A 97 1.60 -15.08 6.38
N LYS A 98 2.01 -14.13 7.25
CA LYS A 98 1.20 -13.70 8.40
C LYS A 98 -0.17 -13.16 7.98
N LEU A 99 -0.25 -12.55 6.79
CA LEU A 99 -1.48 -11.96 6.25
C LEU A 99 -2.36 -12.98 5.50
N LYS A 100 -1.82 -14.15 5.13
CA LYS A 100 -2.53 -15.12 4.27
C LYS A 100 -3.83 -15.61 4.90
N LYS A 101 -3.84 -15.82 6.21
CA LYS A 101 -5.01 -16.30 6.94
C LYS A 101 -6.17 -15.30 7.04
N LEU A 102 -5.94 -14.02 6.69
CA LEU A 102 -6.98 -12.98 6.69
C LEU A 102 -7.81 -12.96 5.40
N ASN A 103 -7.38 -13.62 4.35
CA ASN A 103 -7.92 -13.45 3.00
C ASN A 103 -8.38 -14.77 2.37
N ASP A 104 -8.60 -15.83 3.14
CA ASP A 104 -8.96 -17.17 2.68
C ASP A 104 -8.12 -17.63 1.48
N ALA A 105 -8.74 -17.88 0.34
CA ALA A 105 -8.04 -18.35 -0.86
C ALA A 105 -7.31 -17.26 -1.66
N LYS A 106 -7.47 -15.98 -1.31
CA LYS A 106 -6.88 -14.86 -2.07
C LYS A 106 -5.51 -14.44 -1.51
N SER A 107 -4.56 -14.13 -2.40
CA SER A 107 -3.26 -13.61 -1.97
C SER A 107 -3.40 -12.18 -1.42
N PRO A 108 -2.92 -11.91 -0.21
CA PRO A 108 -2.93 -10.56 0.37
C PRO A 108 -1.93 -9.62 -0.33
N ILE A 109 -1.00 -10.17 -1.08
CA ILE A 109 0.03 -9.40 -1.80
C ILE A 109 -0.17 -9.58 -3.30
N GLN A 110 -0.37 -8.47 -3.97
CA GLN A 110 -0.36 -8.35 -5.43
C GLN A 110 0.96 -7.71 -5.87
N VAL A 111 1.41 -8.01 -7.07
CA VAL A 111 2.65 -7.43 -7.60
C VAL A 111 2.42 -6.79 -8.96
N ILE A 112 3.08 -5.64 -9.18
CA ILE A 112 3.23 -5.02 -10.49
C ILE A 112 4.70 -5.11 -10.88
N GLY A 113 4.98 -5.52 -12.12
CA GLY A 113 6.33 -5.63 -12.64
C GLY A 113 6.96 -4.26 -12.86
N VAL A 114 8.29 -4.23 -12.86
CA VAL A 114 9.06 -3.06 -13.30
C VAL A 114 9.00 -2.97 -14.82
N GLY A 115 8.84 -1.77 -15.36
CA GLY A 115 8.89 -1.51 -16.81
C GLY A 115 10.23 -1.94 -17.42
N SER A 116 10.26 -2.13 -18.73
CA SER A 116 11.46 -2.46 -19.49
C SER A 116 11.96 -1.24 -20.27
N GLY A 117 13.25 -1.17 -20.54
CA GLY A 117 13.88 -0.09 -21.32
C GLY A 117 14.72 0.88 -20.49
N TYR A 118 15.21 1.94 -21.13
CA TYR A 118 16.11 2.93 -20.53
C TYR A 118 15.44 3.69 -19.39
N ASN A 119 14.15 4.05 -19.56
CA ASN A 119 13.30 4.70 -18.52
C ASN A 119 12.36 3.66 -17.89
N LYS A 120 12.87 2.89 -16.95
CA LYS A 120 12.08 1.84 -16.26
C LYS A 120 11.05 2.48 -15.33
N SER A 121 9.77 2.44 -15.70
CA SER A 121 8.70 2.82 -14.79
C SER A 121 8.57 1.84 -13.65
N LEU A 122 8.39 2.35 -12.44
CA LEU A 122 8.32 1.61 -11.19
C LEU A 122 7.04 2.00 -10.46
N LEU A 123 6.33 1.03 -9.88
CA LEU A 123 5.34 1.33 -8.85
C LEU A 123 6.08 1.93 -7.64
N HIS A 124 5.96 3.25 -7.42
CA HIS A 124 6.69 3.95 -6.37
C HIS A 124 5.79 4.65 -5.36
N HIS A 125 4.50 4.32 -5.36
CA HIS A 125 3.57 4.75 -4.31
C HIS A 125 4.01 4.25 -2.94
N LYS A 126 3.60 4.97 -1.90
CA LYS A 126 3.76 4.61 -0.50
C LYS A 126 2.53 5.07 0.26
N PHE A 127 1.40 4.37 0.06
CA PHE A 127 0.19 4.67 0.80
C PHE A 127 -0.53 3.41 1.31
N LEU A 128 -1.22 3.58 2.44
CA LEU A 128 -2.16 2.63 3.01
C LEU A 128 -3.48 3.34 3.26
N VAL A 129 -4.59 2.67 2.97
CA VAL A 129 -5.94 3.14 3.23
C VAL A 129 -6.63 2.17 4.18
N GLY A 130 -7.16 2.69 5.28
CA GLY A 130 -8.04 1.94 6.18
C GLY A 130 -9.48 2.07 5.74
N LEU A 131 -10.19 0.95 5.74
CA LEU A 131 -11.60 0.86 5.38
C LEU A 131 -12.41 0.30 6.56
N ASP A 132 -13.66 0.73 6.68
CA ASP A 132 -14.61 0.18 7.64
C ASP A 132 -15.17 -1.21 7.20
N GLU A 133 -16.13 -1.71 7.93
CA GLU A 133 -16.78 -2.99 7.66
C GLU A 133 -17.52 -3.02 6.32
N SER A 134 -18.11 -1.90 5.90
CA SER A 134 -18.77 -1.72 4.60
C SER A 134 -17.78 -1.44 3.46
N LYS A 135 -16.48 -1.43 3.76
CA LYS A 135 -15.37 -1.07 2.84
C LYS A 135 -15.37 0.40 2.42
N LYS A 136 -15.97 1.28 3.21
CA LYS A 136 -15.88 2.71 3.06
C LYS A 136 -14.51 3.20 3.54
N PRO A 137 -13.81 4.07 2.80
CA PRO A 137 -12.51 4.56 3.22
C PRO A 137 -12.62 5.55 4.38
N LEU A 138 -11.75 5.40 5.39
CA LEU A 138 -11.75 6.19 6.60
C LEU A 138 -10.54 7.12 6.69
N TRP A 139 -9.37 6.61 6.38
CA TRP A 139 -8.11 7.32 6.50
C TRP A 139 -7.10 6.85 5.45
N VAL A 140 -6.09 7.67 5.22
CA VAL A 140 -4.93 7.31 4.42
C VAL A 140 -3.63 7.70 5.13
N ALA A 141 -2.64 6.82 5.07
CA ALA A 141 -1.25 7.12 5.39
C ALA A 141 -0.49 7.25 4.07
N ASN A 142 0.15 8.39 3.81
CA ASN A 142 0.88 8.65 2.58
C ASN A 142 2.10 9.55 2.83
N GLY A 143 3.18 9.34 2.07
CA GLY A 143 4.41 10.14 2.18
C GLY A 143 5.58 9.55 1.40
N SER A 144 6.79 9.92 1.79
CA SER A 144 8.02 9.35 1.21
C SER A 144 8.39 8.00 1.84
N PHE A 145 7.90 7.70 3.05
CA PHE A 145 8.28 6.55 3.87
C PHE A 145 7.94 5.22 3.21
N ASN A 146 8.95 4.47 2.80
CA ASN A 146 8.76 3.06 2.45
C ASN A 146 8.44 2.28 3.73
N PHE A 147 7.43 1.40 3.69
CA PHE A 147 7.02 0.63 4.86
C PHE A 147 7.99 -0.53 5.15
N THR A 148 9.30 -0.22 5.18
CA THR A 148 10.38 -1.20 5.40
C THR A 148 11.04 -1.02 6.77
N LYS A 149 11.78 -2.04 7.21
CA LYS A 149 12.56 -1.96 8.46
C LYS A 149 13.66 -0.89 8.35
N SER A 150 14.34 -0.81 7.21
CA SER A 150 15.44 0.14 6.99
C SER A 150 14.98 1.59 6.93
N ALA A 151 13.79 1.86 6.39
CA ALA A 151 13.25 3.22 6.27
C ALA A 151 13.06 3.93 7.62
N VAL A 152 12.98 3.16 8.73
CA VAL A 152 12.88 3.74 10.08
C VAL A 152 14.09 4.61 10.43
N ASN A 153 15.23 4.32 9.83
CA ASN A 153 16.49 5.04 10.06
C ASN A 153 16.79 6.12 8.99
N HIS A 154 15.85 6.35 8.06
CA HIS A 154 16.01 7.35 7.01
C HIS A 154 15.25 8.64 7.36
N LEU A 155 15.65 9.75 6.74
CA LEU A 155 14.91 11.01 6.79
C LEU A 155 13.72 10.92 5.84
N GLU A 156 12.56 10.64 6.38
CA GLU A 156 11.33 10.37 5.65
C GLU A 156 10.17 11.13 6.29
N ASN A 157 9.08 11.27 5.56
CA ASN A 157 7.84 11.82 6.09
C ASN A 157 6.66 10.88 5.83
N CYS A 158 5.63 11.02 6.64
CA CYS A 158 4.34 10.39 6.43
C CYS A 158 3.23 11.28 7.00
N MET A 159 2.20 11.48 6.22
CA MET A 159 0.97 12.13 6.64
C MET A 159 -0.09 11.07 6.95
N ILE A 160 -0.78 11.24 8.07
CA ILE A 160 -2.02 10.53 8.36
C ILE A 160 -3.16 11.52 8.11
N ILE A 161 -4.06 11.19 7.21
CA ILE A 161 -5.18 12.02 6.80
C ILE A 161 -6.47 11.27 7.12
N GLU A 162 -7.22 11.76 8.09
CA GLU A 162 -8.51 11.22 8.49
C GLU A 162 -9.63 12.01 7.79
N ASN A 163 -9.82 11.69 6.51
CA ASN A 163 -10.85 12.31 5.67
C ASN A 163 -11.30 11.29 4.61
N GLU A 164 -12.60 11.03 4.55
CA GLU A 164 -13.20 10.05 3.66
C GLU A 164 -12.95 10.39 2.18
N GLU A 165 -13.13 11.65 1.77
CA GLU A 165 -12.99 12.06 0.38
C GLU A 165 -11.55 11.90 -0.10
N VAL A 166 -10.58 12.31 0.73
CA VAL A 166 -9.15 12.10 0.44
C VAL A 166 -8.83 10.61 0.36
N ALA A 167 -9.26 9.83 1.35
CA ALA A 167 -9.02 8.38 1.37
C ALA A 167 -9.69 7.67 0.18
N LYS A 168 -10.84 8.15 -0.31
CA LYS A 168 -11.53 7.67 -1.50
C LYS A 168 -10.70 7.84 -2.77
N LEU A 169 -9.94 8.93 -2.90
CA LEU A 169 -9.03 9.12 -4.05
C LEU A 169 -7.93 8.07 -4.06
N PHE A 170 -7.31 7.78 -2.92
CA PHE A 170 -6.28 6.74 -2.82
C PHE A 170 -6.87 5.34 -3.02
N LYS A 171 -8.08 5.07 -2.53
CA LYS A 171 -8.82 3.84 -2.84
C LYS A 171 -9.06 3.72 -4.35
N SER A 172 -9.44 4.79 -5.04
CA SER A 172 -9.65 4.80 -6.49
C SER A 172 -8.37 4.51 -7.25
N GLU A 173 -7.22 5.05 -6.82
CA GLU A 173 -5.92 4.71 -7.40
C GLU A 173 -5.55 3.25 -7.18
N PHE A 174 -5.79 2.70 -5.99
CA PHE A 174 -5.63 1.27 -5.74
C PHE A 174 -6.48 0.44 -6.69
N MET A 175 -7.78 0.77 -6.83
CA MET A 175 -8.71 0.05 -7.71
C MET A 175 -8.31 0.13 -9.18
N ARG A 176 -7.72 1.25 -9.63
CA ARG A 176 -7.18 1.40 -10.98
C ARG A 176 -5.98 0.48 -11.24
N LEU A 177 -5.14 0.25 -10.24
CA LEU A 177 -3.94 -0.58 -10.35
C LEU A 177 -4.20 -2.07 -10.11
N PHE A 178 -5.26 -2.41 -9.37
CA PHE A 178 -5.55 -3.79 -8.99
C PHE A 178 -5.75 -4.73 -10.20
N PRO A 179 -6.51 -4.39 -11.27
CA PRO A 179 -6.74 -5.27 -12.42
C PRO A 179 -5.46 -5.60 -13.20
N ILE A 180 -4.44 -4.76 -13.15
CA ILE A 180 -3.16 -4.97 -13.84
C ILE A 180 -2.11 -5.63 -12.94
N SER A 181 -2.42 -5.82 -11.67
CA SER A 181 -1.57 -6.52 -10.70
C SER A 181 -1.77 -8.04 -10.79
N ARG A 182 -0.92 -8.79 -10.12
CA ARG A 182 -0.98 -10.26 -10.07
C ARG A 182 -0.68 -10.77 -8.68
N PRO A 183 -1.33 -11.86 -8.26
CA PRO A 183 -1.04 -12.47 -6.97
C PRO A 183 0.45 -12.84 -6.85
N LEU A 184 1.08 -12.48 -5.74
CA LEU A 184 2.37 -13.02 -5.36
C LEU A 184 2.17 -14.45 -4.85
N ARG A 185 2.74 -15.43 -5.54
CA ARG A 185 2.77 -16.82 -5.04
C ARG A 185 3.75 -16.88 -3.88
N LEU A 186 3.23 -17.00 -2.67
CA LEU A 186 4.03 -17.20 -1.45
C LEU A 186 4.45 -18.67 -1.38
N LYS A 187 5.76 -18.90 -1.45
CA LYS A 187 6.38 -20.24 -1.35
C LYS A 187 6.46 -20.69 0.10
#